data_576ef4e65bafc6956e24810688023827
#
_entry.id   576ef4e65bafc6956e24810688023827
#
_cell.length_a   1.000
_cell.length_b   1.000
_cell.length_c   1.000
_cell.angle_alpha   90.00
_cell.angle_beta   90.00
_cell.angle_gamma   90.00
#
_symmetry.space_group_name_H-M   'P 1'
#
loop_
_entity.id
_entity.type
_entity.pdbx_description
1 polymer ?
#
loop_
_entity_poly.entity_id
_entity_poly.type
_entity_poly.pdbx_seq_one_letter_code
_entity_poly.pdbx_strand_id
1 'polypeptide(L)'
;MNHYAKWLVSVFLMGFISATALAAGGGGNTEGAPFPVPLSCYSEDAGSEEFLKARCDKIDGIENYRDPEGAGIGGILSHRISANPFNLIGSLIFLLAILHTFMANKLTAMAHEVHHEHDHRMKEEGKTEDEISHDIPLKAEILHFLGEVEAIFGIWVIALLFVVMGYYDWATFKNYIVYDRVYIEPLFVVVIMAIASSRPVVKFSEKLLGMFAGLGGGSPAAWWFSILMIAPLLGSFITEPAAITIAALLLANQFYKYKPSSGFAYATIGLLFVNISVGGTITHFAAPPVLMVAAPWEWGMAFMATNYGWKAALGILISNILYFMAFKGQFAQMGQQNSEDDGPKLKPRQMSHEEFDAMWQERDTAIPAWITVVHLLFLAWTVFNAHYPPLFIGGFLFFLGFCTITGTHQNKIELKSPILVGFFLAGLITHGGVQGWWIAPVLGSLGDLPLMLMATILTAFNDNAAITYLATLVPGLALTSKYAVVAGAVTGGGLTVIANAPNPAGQSILGRFFEGGVNPGKLAMGALIPTIIMGVCFMAIP
;
A
#
# COMPACT_ATOMS: atom_id res chain seq x y z
N MET A 1 5.29 -22.14 -7.86
CA MET A 1 4.95 -21.79 -6.44
C MET A 1 5.35 -22.98 -5.61
N ASN A 2 6.48 -22.88 -4.92
CA ASN A 2 7.05 -23.96 -4.11
C ASN A 2 6.08 -24.43 -3.02
N HIS A 3 6.18 -25.69 -2.60
CA HIS A 3 5.33 -26.30 -1.56
C HIS A 3 5.22 -25.44 -0.29
N TYR A 4 6.27 -24.70 0.07
CA TYR A 4 6.33 -23.79 1.22
C TYR A 4 5.42 -22.55 1.07
N ALA A 5 5.33 -21.96 -0.13
CA ALA A 5 4.43 -20.83 -0.36
C ALA A 5 2.96 -21.25 -0.29
N LYS A 6 2.62 -22.47 -0.76
CA LYS A 6 1.27 -23.03 -0.60
C LYS A 6 0.94 -23.30 0.87
N TRP A 7 1.91 -23.76 1.64
CA TRP A 7 1.74 -24.04 3.07
C TRP A 7 1.58 -22.75 3.88
N LEU A 8 2.41 -21.72 3.62
CA LEU A 8 2.29 -20.38 4.22
C LEU A 8 0.95 -19.73 3.91
N VAL A 9 0.50 -19.78 2.66
CA VAL A 9 -0.82 -19.28 2.25
C VAL A 9 -1.95 -20.01 2.97
N SER A 10 -1.87 -21.34 3.11
CA SER A 10 -2.89 -22.14 3.79
C SER A 10 -2.92 -21.85 5.30
N VAL A 11 -1.75 -21.72 5.94
CA VAL A 11 -1.64 -21.42 7.37
C VAL A 11 -2.11 -19.98 7.66
N PHE A 12 -1.73 -19.02 6.79
CA PHE A 12 -2.15 -17.63 6.91
C PHE A 12 -3.67 -17.48 6.71
N LEU A 13 -4.25 -18.10 5.66
CA LEU A 13 -5.69 -18.11 5.42
C LEU A 13 -6.47 -18.83 6.53
N MET A 14 -6.01 -19.97 7.00
CA MET A 14 -6.68 -20.68 8.12
C MET A 14 -6.59 -19.90 9.43
N GLY A 15 -5.44 -19.33 9.77
CA GLY A 15 -5.27 -18.50 10.96
C GLY A 15 -6.14 -17.25 10.94
N PHE A 16 -6.21 -16.58 9.78
CA PHE A 16 -7.03 -15.39 9.57
C PHE A 16 -8.53 -15.69 9.55
N ILE A 17 -8.98 -16.75 8.86
CA ILE A 17 -10.39 -17.15 8.84
C ILE A 17 -10.88 -17.52 10.24
N SER A 18 -10.04 -18.18 11.03
CA SER A 18 -10.37 -18.52 12.43
C SER A 18 -10.48 -17.27 13.31
N ALA A 19 -9.60 -16.28 13.12
CA ALA A 19 -9.61 -15.03 13.88
C ALA A 19 -10.83 -14.15 13.53
N THR A 20 -11.21 -14.07 12.24
CA THR A 20 -12.36 -13.25 11.81
C THR A 20 -13.71 -13.88 12.12
N ALA A 21 -13.81 -15.21 12.08
CA ALA A 21 -15.04 -15.93 12.50
C ALA A 21 -15.32 -15.76 13.99
N LEU A 22 -14.27 -15.65 14.83
CA LEU A 22 -14.39 -15.39 16.26
C LEU A 22 -14.68 -13.90 16.56
N ALA A 23 -14.13 -12.96 15.76
CA ALA A 23 -14.39 -11.53 15.94
C ALA A 23 -15.81 -11.10 15.55
N ALA A 24 -16.46 -11.80 14.62
CA ALA A 24 -17.84 -11.55 14.20
C ALA A 24 -18.90 -12.05 15.21
N GLY A 25 -18.49 -12.81 16.22
CA GLY A 25 -19.41 -13.57 17.09
C GLY A 25 -19.45 -13.20 18.57
N GLY A 26 -18.82 -12.13 19.05
CA GLY A 26 -18.90 -11.93 20.48
C GLY A 26 -18.19 -10.71 21.04
N GLY A 27 -18.92 -9.84 21.69
CA GLY A 27 -18.38 -9.00 22.76
C GLY A 27 -17.88 -9.91 23.87
N GLY A 28 -16.64 -10.39 23.75
CA GLY A 28 -16.01 -11.22 24.76
C GLY A 28 -15.77 -10.38 26.02
N ASN A 29 -16.35 -10.78 27.13
CA ASN A 29 -16.02 -10.30 28.45
C ASN A 29 -14.53 -10.58 28.68
N THR A 30 -13.69 -9.58 28.50
CA THR A 30 -12.30 -9.61 28.96
C THR A 30 -12.32 -9.35 30.46
N GLU A 31 -12.19 -10.38 31.29
CA GLU A 31 -12.14 -10.25 32.76
C GLU A 31 -10.89 -9.50 33.25
N GLY A 32 -9.87 -9.29 32.41
CA GLY A 32 -8.61 -8.63 32.71
C GLY A 32 -8.61 -7.11 32.52
N ALA A 33 -7.52 -6.46 32.94
CA ALA A 33 -7.25 -5.06 32.65
C ALA A 33 -7.17 -4.82 31.12
N PRO A 34 -7.68 -3.69 30.62
CA PRO A 34 -7.68 -3.42 29.19
C PRO A 34 -6.25 -3.21 28.67
N PHE A 35 -5.95 -3.80 27.49
CA PHE A 35 -4.68 -3.64 26.79
C PHE A 35 -4.94 -3.30 25.31
N PRO A 36 -4.27 -2.30 24.75
CA PRO A 36 -3.51 -1.25 25.43
C PRO A 36 -4.40 -0.40 26.34
N VAL A 37 -3.81 0.36 27.24
CA VAL A 37 -4.56 1.27 28.11
C VAL A 37 -5.39 2.24 27.28
N PRO A 38 -6.71 2.29 27.45
CA PRO A 38 -7.58 3.20 26.70
C PRO A 38 -7.21 4.67 26.94
N LEU A 39 -7.31 5.50 25.91
CA LEU A 39 -7.02 6.93 26.02
C LEU A 39 -7.89 7.65 27.05
N SER A 40 -9.13 7.21 27.23
CA SER A 40 -10.03 7.70 28.27
C SER A 40 -9.47 7.54 29.68
N CYS A 41 -8.59 6.57 29.92
CA CYS A 41 -7.99 6.37 31.24
C CYS A 41 -6.91 7.40 31.60
N TYR A 42 -6.44 8.18 30.64
CA TYR A 42 -5.48 9.26 30.85
C TYR A 42 -6.15 10.63 31.11
N SER A 43 -7.45 10.80 30.86
CA SER A 43 -8.18 12.07 31.06
C SER A 43 -9.12 12.00 32.25
N GLU A 44 -9.36 13.15 32.91
CA GLU A 44 -10.34 13.25 34.00
C GLU A 44 -11.79 13.05 33.51
N ASP A 45 -12.09 13.47 32.28
CA ASP A 45 -13.41 13.33 31.64
C ASP A 45 -13.75 11.88 31.21
N ALA A 46 -12.90 10.91 31.55
CA ALA A 46 -13.14 9.49 31.28
C ALA A 46 -14.42 8.92 31.90
N GLY A 47 -15.17 9.73 32.64
CA GLY A 47 -16.32 9.35 33.41
C GLY A 47 -17.68 9.50 32.76
N SER A 48 -17.80 10.00 31.52
CA SER A 48 -19.11 10.24 30.91
C SER A 48 -19.83 8.97 30.41
N GLU A 49 -19.09 7.89 30.16
CA GLU A 49 -19.64 6.58 29.80
C GLU A 49 -19.27 5.55 30.88
N GLU A 50 -20.25 5.06 31.59
CA GLU A 50 -20.13 4.06 32.69
C GLU A 50 -19.29 2.82 32.25
N PHE A 51 -19.41 2.43 30.98
CA PHE A 51 -18.65 1.32 30.39
C PHE A 51 -17.13 1.59 30.32
N LEU A 52 -16.72 2.81 29.93
CA LEU A 52 -15.28 3.18 29.84
C LEU A 52 -14.67 3.30 31.22
N LYS A 53 -15.40 3.86 32.18
CA LYS A 53 -15.01 3.93 33.58
C LYS A 53 -14.78 2.53 34.16
N ALA A 54 -15.72 1.63 33.96
CA ALA A 54 -15.62 0.23 34.41
C ALA A 54 -14.42 -0.53 33.83
N ARG A 55 -13.95 -0.15 32.63
CA ARG A 55 -12.72 -0.70 32.02
C ARG A 55 -11.47 -0.12 32.67
N CYS A 56 -11.44 1.18 32.92
CA CYS A 56 -10.30 1.84 33.56
C CYS A 56 -10.12 1.39 35.02
N ASP A 57 -11.22 1.18 35.75
CA ASP A 57 -11.21 0.73 37.16
C ASP A 57 -10.58 -0.67 37.35
N LYS A 58 -10.40 -1.44 36.27
CA LYS A 58 -9.68 -2.73 36.27
C LYS A 58 -8.16 -2.59 36.24
N ILE A 59 -7.64 -1.38 36.05
CA ILE A 59 -6.20 -1.11 36.01
C ILE A 59 -5.73 -0.79 37.43
N ASP A 60 -4.83 -1.57 37.95
CA ASP A 60 -4.22 -1.34 39.26
C ASP A 60 -3.49 0.02 39.26
N GLY A 61 -3.83 0.88 40.21
CA GLY A 61 -3.21 2.20 40.32
C GLY A 61 -3.59 3.17 39.19
N ILE A 62 -4.82 3.06 38.66
CA ILE A 62 -5.34 3.91 37.57
C ILE A 62 -5.14 5.41 37.81
N GLU A 63 -5.15 5.84 39.07
CA GLU A 63 -4.90 7.24 39.45
C GLU A 63 -3.54 7.76 38.96
N ASN A 64 -2.55 6.87 38.87
CA ASN A 64 -1.21 7.20 38.37
C ASN A 64 -1.15 7.36 36.85
N TYR A 65 -2.22 7.03 36.13
CA TYR A 65 -2.28 7.15 34.66
C TYR A 65 -2.85 8.51 34.21
N ARG A 66 -3.51 9.26 35.11
CA ARG A 66 -4.13 10.54 34.75
C ARG A 66 -3.08 11.59 34.39
N ASP A 67 -3.30 12.23 33.23
CA ASP A 67 -2.40 13.27 32.79
C ASP A 67 -2.34 14.44 33.78
N PRO A 68 -1.15 15.02 34.04
CA PRO A 68 -1.02 16.15 34.93
C PRO A 68 -1.76 17.40 34.37
N GLU A 69 -2.55 18.07 35.20
CA GLU A 69 -3.24 19.30 34.83
C GLU A 69 -2.28 20.36 34.29
N GLY A 70 -2.63 20.97 33.15
CA GLY A 70 -1.85 22.06 32.56
C GLY A 70 -0.49 21.64 31.98
N ALA A 71 -0.18 20.34 31.92
CA ALA A 71 1.06 19.87 31.35
C ALA A 71 1.07 20.06 29.82
N GLY A 72 2.19 20.53 29.28
CA GLY A 72 2.42 20.50 27.82
C GLY A 72 2.64 19.10 27.31
N ILE A 73 2.62 18.91 25.97
CA ILE A 73 2.75 17.59 25.30
C ILE A 73 3.91 16.75 25.85
N GLY A 74 5.11 17.36 26.01
CA GLY A 74 6.28 16.66 26.55
C GLY A 74 6.07 16.14 27.99
N GLY A 75 5.38 16.92 28.84
CA GLY A 75 5.01 16.51 30.20
C GLY A 75 4.03 15.33 30.20
N ILE A 76 2.99 15.40 29.35
CA ILE A 76 2.01 14.32 29.15
C ILE A 76 2.71 13.03 28.71
N LEU A 77 3.55 13.09 27.68
CA LEU A 77 4.23 11.90 27.16
C LEU A 77 5.18 11.29 28.19
N SER A 78 5.97 12.12 28.89
CA SER A 78 6.86 11.65 29.96
C SER A 78 6.08 10.97 31.09
N HIS A 79 4.94 11.56 31.48
CA HIS A 79 4.07 10.97 32.49
C HIS A 79 3.52 9.60 32.06
N ARG A 80 2.95 9.52 30.85
CA ARG A 80 2.39 8.25 30.32
C ARG A 80 3.43 7.15 30.14
N ILE A 81 4.70 7.50 29.85
CA ILE A 81 5.82 6.54 29.85
C ILE A 81 6.13 6.05 31.28
N SER A 82 6.15 6.97 32.24
CA SER A 82 6.42 6.62 33.64
C SER A 82 5.32 5.74 34.23
N ALA A 83 4.05 6.03 33.91
CA ALA A 83 2.90 5.25 34.35
C ALA A 83 2.87 3.85 33.71
N ASN A 84 3.24 3.75 32.43
CA ASN A 84 3.32 2.48 31.71
C ASN A 84 4.55 2.43 30.78
N PRO A 85 5.68 1.85 31.23
CA PRO A 85 6.90 1.75 30.41
C PRO A 85 6.72 0.94 29.11
N PHE A 86 5.71 0.07 29.02
CA PHE A 86 5.36 -0.64 27.79
C PHE A 86 5.06 0.34 26.65
N ASN A 87 4.47 1.49 26.93
CA ASN A 87 4.18 2.55 25.95
C ASN A 87 5.42 2.92 25.13
N LEU A 88 6.54 3.19 25.81
CA LEU A 88 7.80 3.50 25.14
C LEU A 88 8.33 2.33 24.33
N ILE A 89 8.33 1.13 24.90
CA ILE A 89 8.92 -0.06 24.26
C ILE A 89 8.10 -0.47 23.03
N GLY A 90 6.76 -0.47 23.13
CA GLY A 90 5.88 -0.70 21.99
C GLY A 90 6.08 0.31 20.85
N SER A 91 6.31 1.59 21.21
CA SER A 91 6.62 2.62 20.21
C SER A 91 8.03 2.49 19.64
N LEU A 92 9.02 2.05 20.41
CA LEU A 92 10.37 1.75 19.90
C LEU A 92 10.36 0.58 18.91
N ILE A 93 9.57 -0.48 19.15
CA ILE A 93 9.40 -1.59 18.20
C ILE A 93 8.79 -1.07 16.89
N PHE A 94 7.76 -0.23 16.97
CA PHE A 94 7.16 0.39 15.79
C PHE A 94 8.16 1.26 15.03
N LEU A 95 8.94 2.09 15.72
CA LEU A 95 10.00 2.89 15.13
C LEU A 95 11.08 2.02 14.47
N LEU A 96 11.48 0.91 15.10
CA LEU A 96 12.46 -0.03 14.53
C LEU A 96 11.91 -0.71 13.28
N ALA A 97 10.61 -1.02 13.22
CA ALA A 97 9.97 -1.50 12.00
C ALA A 97 10.07 -0.46 10.87
N ILE A 98 9.79 0.81 11.16
CA ILE A 98 9.97 1.91 10.19
C ILE A 98 11.44 2.02 9.76
N LEU A 99 12.39 2.01 10.68
CA LEU A 99 13.81 2.08 10.35
C LEU A 99 14.26 0.86 9.50
N HIS A 100 13.67 -0.31 9.73
CA HIS A 100 13.94 -1.50 8.91
C HIS A 100 13.51 -1.29 7.45
N THR A 101 12.44 -0.54 7.15
CA THR A 101 12.03 -0.28 5.76
C THR A 101 13.12 0.44 4.96
N PHE A 102 13.92 1.31 5.59
CA PHE A 102 15.07 1.96 4.93
C PHE A 102 16.24 1.00 4.65
N MET A 103 16.30 -0.13 5.34
CA MET A 103 17.31 -1.16 5.12
C MET A 103 16.88 -2.20 4.07
N ALA A 104 15.62 -2.23 3.66
CA ALA A 104 15.04 -3.22 2.76
C ALA A 104 15.85 -3.38 1.47
N ASN A 105 16.16 -2.30 0.76
CA ASN A 105 16.97 -2.34 -0.46
C ASN A 105 18.36 -2.93 -0.24
N LYS A 106 18.98 -2.67 0.92
CA LYS A 106 20.30 -3.22 1.26
C LYS A 106 20.23 -4.73 1.51
N LEU A 107 19.17 -5.17 2.20
CA LEU A 107 18.93 -6.59 2.46
C LEU A 107 18.67 -7.36 1.15
N THR A 108 17.87 -6.79 0.26
CA THR A 108 17.63 -7.34 -1.08
C THR A 108 18.93 -7.42 -1.90
N ALA A 109 19.77 -6.37 -1.86
CA ALA A 109 21.08 -6.40 -2.53
C ALA A 109 22.00 -7.50 -1.97
N MET A 110 22.04 -7.68 -0.64
CA MET A 110 22.76 -8.77 0.01
C MET A 110 22.20 -10.15 -0.36
N ALA A 111 20.90 -10.27 -0.52
CA ALA A 111 20.27 -11.50 -0.99
C ALA A 111 20.74 -11.88 -2.40
N HIS A 112 20.75 -10.90 -3.31
CA HIS A 112 21.25 -11.09 -4.67
C HIS A 112 22.74 -11.48 -4.69
N GLU A 113 23.57 -10.87 -3.84
CA GLU A 113 24.98 -11.22 -3.72
C GLU A 113 25.17 -12.68 -3.27
N VAL A 114 24.45 -13.10 -2.22
CA VAL A 114 24.48 -14.49 -1.74
C VAL A 114 23.99 -15.47 -2.80
N HIS A 115 22.96 -15.10 -3.57
CA HIS A 115 22.46 -15.92 -4.67
C HIS A 115 23.51 -16.05 -5.77
N HIS A 116 24.13 -14.94 -6.18
CA HIS A 116 25.16 -14.94 -7.22
C HIS A 116 26.41 -15.75 -6.81
N GLU A 117 26.87 -15.62 -5.57
CA GLU A 117 27.97 -16.42 -5.04
C GLU A 117 27.64 -17.91 -5.03
N HIS A 118 26.39 -18.27 -4.69
CA HIS A 118 25.91 -19.64 -4.70
C HIS A 118 25.89 -20.21 -6.13
N ASP A 119 25.32 -19.49 -7.08
CA ASP A 119 25.24 -19.90 -8.49
C ASP A 119 26.64 -20.07 -9.09
N HIS A 120 27.57 -19.17 -8.75
CA HIS A 120 28.96 -19.26 -9.22
C HIS A 120 29.64 -20.54 -8.72
N ARG A 121 29.50 -20.84 -7.42
CA ARG A 121 30.03 -22.07 -6.81
C ARG A 121 29.43 -23.32 -7.45
N MET A 122 28.11 -23.33 -7.68
CA MET A 122 27.43 -24.48 -8.31
C MET A 122 27.91 -24.71 -9.75
N LYS A 123 28.17 -23.61 -10.50
CA LYS A 123 28.76 -23.70 -11.84
C LYS A 123 30.18 -24.25 -11.81
N GLU A 124 31.01 -23.86 -10.82
CA GLU A 124 32.35 -24.41 -10.62
C GLU A 124 32.32 -25.92 -10.25
N GLU A 125 31.29 -26.36 -9.53
CA GLU A 125 31.04 -27.78 -9.21
C GLU A 125 30.52 -28.58 -10.42
N GLY A 126 30.32 -27.93 -11.58
CA GLY A 126 29.90 -28.59 -12.83
C GLY A 126 28.42 -28.94 -12.91
N LYS A 127 27.56 -28.30 -12.09
CA LYS A 127 26.11 -28.49 -12.14
C LYS A 127 25.50 -27.78 -13.34
N THR A 128 24.40 -28.35 -13.83
CA THR A 128 23.65 -27.79 -14.96
C THR A 128 22.85 -26.57 -14.56
N GLU A 129 22.48 -25.70 -15.52
CA GLU A 129 21.66 -24.52 -15.25
C GLU A 129 20.30 -24.88 -14.64
N ASP A 130 19.75 -26.05 -14.99
CA ASP A 130 18.49 -26.55 -14.44
C ASP A 130 18.65 -26.95 -12.95
N GLU A 131 19.73 -27.62 -12.57
CA GLU A 131 20.04 -27.95 -11.18
C GLU A 131 20.29 -26.67 -10.33
N ILE A 132 20.98 -25.67 -10.90
CA ILE A 132 21.24 -24.39 -10.23
C ILE A 132 19.92 -23.62 -10.00
N SER A 133 19.03 -23.61 -10.99
CA SER A 133 17.74 -22.89 -10.87
C SER A 133 16.81 -23.48 -9.79
N HIS A 134 17.02 -24.72 -9.40
CA HIS A 134 16.21 -25.41 -8.38
C HIS A 134 16.84 -25.42 -6.98
N ASP A 135 18.13 -25.06 -6.87
CA ASP A 135 18.86 -25.03 -5.58
C ASP A 135 19.08 -23.58 -5.11
N ILE A 136 18.08 -23.06 -4.39
CA ILE A 136 18.11 -21.68 -3.89
C ILE A 136 18.63 -21.68 -2.45
N PRO A 137 19.70 -20.91 -2.13
CA PRO A 137 20.25 -20.88 -0.79
C PRO A 137 19.26 -20.24 0.20
N LEU A 138 18.94 -20.96 1.28
CA LEU A 138 18.00 -20.50 2.32
C LEU A 138 18.37 -19.10 2.88
N LYS A 139 19.68 -18.80 2.97
CA LYS A 139 20.15 -17.48 3.41
C LYS A 139 19.71 -16.36 2.47
N ALA A 140 19.72 -16.58 1.15
CA ALA A 140 19.23 -15.61 0.18
C ALA A 140 17.72 -15.40 0.31
N GLU A 141 16.94 -16.48 0.47
CA GLU A 141 15.48 -16.41 0.68
C GLU A 141 15.11 -15.65 1.95
N ILE A 142 15.82 -15.89 3.06
CA ILE A 142 15.60 -15.16 4.31
C ILE A 142 15.93 -13.68 4.13
N LEU A 143 17.04 -13.34 3.47
CA LEU A 143 17.41 -11.95 3.21
C LEU A 143 16.42 -11.26 2.28
N HIS A 144 15.90 -11.96 1.26
CA HIS A 144 14.84 -11.47 0.40
C HIS A 144 13.57 -11.18 1.20
N PHE A 145 13.13 -12.12 2.04
CA PHE A 145 11.94 -11.93 2.86
C PHE A 145 12.09 -10.76 3.85
N LEU A 146 13.27 -10.61 4.47
CA LEU A 146 13.58 -9.47 5.34
C LEU A 146 13.72 -8.15 4.57
N GLY A 147 14.01 -8.21 3.28
CA GLY A 147 14.07 -7.04 2.38
C GLY A 147 12.74 -6.69 1.70
N GLU A 148 11.69 -7.50 1.86
CA GLU A 148 10.35 -7.18 1.34
C GLU A 148 9.69 -6.15 2.26
N VAL A 149 9.55 -4.91 1.76
CA VAL A 149 9.00 -3.78 2.55
C VAL A 149 7.64 -4.13 3.15
N GLU A 150 6.81 -4.82 2.38
CA GLU A 150 5.46 -5.23 2.77
C GLU A 150 5.47 -6.33 3.86
N ALA A 151 6.57 -7.05 4.05
CA ALA A 151 6.66 -8.07 5.10
C ALA A 151 7.10 -7.50 6.45
N ILE A 152 7.77 -6.35 6.47
CA ILE A 152 8.50 -5.84 7.63
C ILE A 152 7.60 -5.65 8.85
N PHE A 153 6.47 -4.95 8.72
CA PHE A 153 5.58 -4.72 9.87
C PHE A 153 5.05 -6.03 10.45
N GLY A 154 4.70 -7.00 9.59
CA GLY A 154 4.28 -8.32 10.05
C GLY A 154 5.39 -9.09 10.78
N ILE A 155 6.64 -9.00 10.32
CA ILE A 155 7.81 -9.62 10.99
C ILE A 155 8.00 -9.03 12.39
N TRP A 156 7.88 -7.72 12.56
CA TRP A 156 8.04 -7.04 13.84
C TRP A 156 6.92 -7.34 14.85
N VAL A 157 5.76 -7.87 14.40
CA VAL A 157 4.72 -8.38 15.32
C VAL A 157 5.27 -9.47 16.23
N ILE A 158 6.27 -10.25 15.77
CA ILE A 158 6.93 -11.27 16.61
C ILE A 158 7.67 -10.60 17.78
N ALA A 159 8.35 -9.49 17.54
CA ALA A 159 9.00 -8.74 18.62
C ALA A 159 7.98 -8.14 19.59
N LEU A 160 6.88 -7.58 19.07
CA LEU A 160 5.78 -7.08 19.90
C LEU A 160 5.15 -8.20 20.76
N LEU A 161 4.94 -9.40 20.19
CA LEU A 161 4.46 -10.59 20.92
C LEU A 161 5.34 -10.87 22.15
N PHE A 162 6.67 -10.97 21.94
CA PHE A 162 7.57 -11.30 23.06
C PHE A 162 7.57 -10.21 24.14
N VAL A 163 7.46 -8.95 23.75
CA VAL A 163 7.40 -7.83 24.70
C VAL A 163 6.07 -7.83 25.46
N VAL A 164 4.94 -8.06 24.79
CA VAL A 164 3.64 -8.18 25.48
C VAL A 164 3.64 -9.38 26.42
N MET A 165 4.21 -10.52 26.03
CA MET A 165 4.35 -11.67 26.90
C MET A 165 5.26 -11.41 28.12
N GLY A 166 6.26 -10.54 27.99
CA GLY A 166 7.17 -10.16 29.07
C GLY A 166 6.58 -9.17 30.07
N TYR A 167 5.74 -8.24 29.61
CA TYR A 167 5.07 -7.23 30.47
C TYR A 167 3.72 -7.69 30.99
N TYR A 168 3.05 -8.53 30.25
CA TYR A 168 1.71 -9.05 30.52
C TYR A 168 1.74 -10.59 30.36
N ASP A 169 0.88 -11.16 29.55
CA ASP A 169 0.79 -12.59 29.30
C ASP A 169 0.32 -12.93 27.88
N TRP A 170 0.27 -14.24 27.57
CA TRP A 170 -0.25 -14.75 26.30
C TRP A 170 -1.74 -14.42 26.09
N ALA A 171 -2.54 -14.46 27.16
CA ALA A 171 -3.97 -14.18 27.07
C ALA A 171 -4.22 -12.73 26.64
N THR A 172 -3.44 -11.79 27.19
CA THR A 172 -3.46 -10.37 26.80
C THR A 172 -3.14 -10.18 25.32
N PHE A 173 -2.04 -10.77 24.82
CA PHE A 173 -1.69 -10.68 23.40
C PHE A 173 -2.76 -11.30 22.50
N LYS A 174 -3.24 -12.51 22.85
CA LYS A 174 -4.30 -13.19 22.11
C LYS A 174 -5.58 -12.34 22.05
N ASN A 175 -6.02 -11.81 23.19
CA ASN A 175 -7.22 -10.98 23.26
C ASN A 175 -7.07 -9.69 22.43
N TYR A 176 -5.91 -9.06 22.48
CA TYR A 176 -5.57 -7.91 21.68
C TYR A 176 -5.72 -8.17 20.18
N ILE A 177 -5.13 -9.29 19.70
CA ILE A 177 -5.19 -9.65 18.28
C ILE A 177 -6.61 -10.03 17.85
N VAL A 178 -7.33 -10.81 18.68
CA VAL A 178 -8.61 -11.43 18.28
C VAL A 178 -9.80 -10.50 18.47
N TYR A 179 -9.80 -9.69 19.52
CA TYR A 179 -11.00 -8.93 19.92
C TYR A 179 -10.82 -7.41 19.82
N ASP A 180 -9.60 -6.89 20.03
CA ASP A 180 -9.39 -5.44 20.03
C ASP A 180 -8.95 -4.89 18.68
N ARG A 181 -8.57 -5.75 17.73
CA ARG A 181 -8.16 -5.34 16.37
C ARG A 181 -9.08 -5.92 15.31
N VAL A 182 -9.30 -5.16 14.26
CA VAL A 182 -10.12 -5.56 13.12
C VAL A 182 -9.21 -5.71 11.90
N TYR A 183 -9.28 -6.87 11.23
CA TYR A 183 -8.44 -7.21 10.08
C TYR A 183 -9.25 -7.40 8.79
N ILE A 184 -10.44 -6.82 8.72
CA ILE A 184 -11.32 -6.91 7.54
C ILE A 184 -10.64 -6.26 6.33
N GLU A 185 -10.05 -5.07 6.53
CA GLU A 185 -9.38 -4.30 5.48
C GLU A 185 -8.17 -5.05 4.88
N PRO A 186 -7.25 -5.62 5.67
CA PRO A 186 -6.18 -6.47 5.16
C PRO A 186 -6.68 -7.65 4.32
N LEU A 187 -7.71 -8.37 4.77
CA LEU A 187 -8.31 -9.48 4.02
C LEU A 187 -8.95 -9.02 2.71
N PHE A 188 -9.69 -7.92 2.77
CA PHE A 188 -10.33 -7.34 1.62
C PHE A 188 -9.30 -6.96 0.55
N VAL A 189 -8.19 -6.35 0.94
CA VAL A 189 -7.10 -5.96 0.02
C VAL A 189 -6.52 -7.19 -0.69
N VAL A 190 -6.27 -8.28 0.01
CA VAL A 190 -5.79 -9.52 -0.62
C VAL A 190 -6.73 -9.98 -1.72
N VAL A 191 -8.03 -9.99 -1.45
CA VAL A 191 -9.04 -10.47 -2.39
C VAL A 191 -9.17 -9.53 -3.59
N ILE A 192 -9.36 -8.23 -3.34
CA ILE A 192 -9.61 -7.28 -4.43
C ILE A 192 -8.39 -7.14 -5.35
N MET A 193 -7.17 -7.13 -4.81
CA MET A 193 -5.95 -7.08 -5.59
C MET A 193 -5.77 -8.34 -6.45
N ALA A 194 -6.04 -9.53 -5.91
CA ALA A 194 -5.94 -10.78 -6.65
C ALA A 194 -6.90 -10.83 -7.84
N ILE A 195 -8.14 -10.35 -7.67
CA ILE A 195 -9.12 -10.27 -8.76
C ILE A 195 -8.70 -9.20 -9.78
N ALA A 196 -8.28 -8.02 -9.32
CA ALA A 196 -7.91 -6.88 -10.17
C ALA A 196 -6.67 -7.16 -11.03
N SER A 197 -5.71 -7.97 -10.54
CA SER A 197 -4.52 -8.38 -11.28
C SER A 197 -4.76 -9.48 -12.32
N SER A 198 -6.00 -9.99 -12.42
CA SER A 198 -6.32 -11.03 -13.40
C SER A 198 -6.20 -10.53 -14.84
N ARG A 199 -5.77 -11.41 -15.76
CA ARG A 199 -5.53 -11.07 -17.17
C ARG A 199 -6.72 -10.38 -17.85
N PRO A 200 -8.01 -10.79 -17.67
CA PRO A 200 -9.15 -10.11 -18.27
C PRO A 200 -9.31 -8.66 -17.80
N VAL A 201 -9.08 -8.36 -16.51
CA VAL A 201 -9.17 -6.98 -15.96
C VAL A 201 -8.02 -6.12 -16.46
N VAL A 202 -6.80 -6.64 -16.46
CA VAL A 202 -5.61 -5.95 -16.98
C VAL A 202 -5.77 -5.62 -18.46
N LYS A 203 -6.16 -6.59 -19.29
CA LYS A 203 -6.37 -6.38 -20.73
C LYS A 203 -7.53 -5.42 -21.04
N PHE A 204 -8.57 -5.43 -20.22
CA PHE A 204 -9.63 -4.43 -20.30
C PHE A 204 -9.10 -3.02 -20.04
N SER A 205 -8.28 -2.84 -19.00
CA SER A 205 -7.67 -1.56 -18.63
C SER A 205 -6.71 -1.06 -19.72
N GLU A 206 -5.85 -1.93 -20.26
CA GLU A 206 -4.96 -1.61 -21.39
C GLU A 206 -5.76 -1.14 -22.62
N LYS A 207 -6.84 -1.84 -22.95
CA LYS A 207 -7.73 -1.46 -24.07
C LYS A 207 -8.35 -0.09 -23.85
N LEU A 208 -8.80 0.19 -22.63
CA LEU A 208 -9.39 1.48 -22.29
C LEU A 208 -8.36 2.62 -22.45
N LEU A 209 -7.14 2.43 -21.92
CA LEU A 209 -6.04 3.38 -22.08
C LEU A 209 -5.68 3.62 -23.56
N GLY A 210 -5.64 2.54 -24.36
CA GLY A 210 -5.41 2.61 -25.80
C GLY A 210 -6.50 3.38 -26.57
N MET A 211 -7.76 3.26 -26.14
CA MET A 211 -8.86 4.03 -26.72
C MET A 211 -8.65 5.55 -26.49
N PHE A 212 -8.28 5.96 -25.28
CA PHE A 212 -8.00 7.37 -24.99
C PHE A 212 -6.76 7.86 -25.73
N ALA A 213 -5.69 7.07 -25.82
CA ALA A 213 -4.51 7.42 -26.61
C ALA A 213 -4.85 7.56 -28.12
N GLY A 214 -5.79 6.73 -28.62
CA GLY A 214 -6.30 6.78 -29.98
C GLY A 214 -6.96 8.12 -30.33
N LEU A 215 -7.61 8.80 -29.38
CA LEU A 215 -8.19 10.14 -29.58
C LEU A 215 -7.12 11.18 -29.95
N GLY A 216 -5.87 10.99 -29.51
CA GLY A 216 -4.71 11.82 -29.87
C GLY A 216 -3.84 11.20 -30.99
N GLY A 217 -4.40 10.33 -31.83
CA GLY A 217 -3.72 9.70 -32.96
C GLY A 217 -2.67 8.67 -32.57
N GLY A 218 -2.68 8.14 -31.35
CA GLY A 218 -1.71 7.14 -30.88
C GLY A 218 -0.27 7.65 -30.78
N SER A 219 -0.05 8.96 -30.80
CA SER A 219 1.27 9.57 -30.67
C SER A 219 1.90 9.30 -29.30
N PRO A 220 3.25 9.34 -29.15
CA PRO A 220 3.92 9.21 -27.85
C PRO A 220 3.36 10.17 -26.79
N ALA A 221 3.01 11.39 -27.17
CA ALA A 221 2.38 12.37 -26.30
C ALA A 221 0.96 11.95 -25.86
N ALA A 222 0.17 11.40 -26.77
CA ALA A 222 -1.19 10.92 -26.49
C ALA A 222 -1.15 9.71 -25.55
N TRP A 223 -0.23 8.78 -25.75
CA TRP A 223 -0.02 7.67 -24.85
C TRP A 223 0.43 8.13 -23.46
N TRP A 224 1.44 9.01 -23.39
CA TRP A 224 1.94 9.55 -22.13
C TRP A 224 0.82 10.23 -21.34
N PHE A 225 0.01 11.08 -22.00
CA PHE A 225 -1.11 11.78 -21.36
C PHE A 225 -2.21 10.82 -20.94
N SER A 226 -2.58 9.86 -21.80
CA SER A 226 -3.59 8.84 -21.48
C SER A 226 -3.17 7.99 -20.28
N ILE A 227 -1.93 7.51 -20.26
CA ILE A 227 -1.42 6.66 -19.17
C ILE A 227 -1.42 7.45 -17.86
N LEU A 228 -0.87 8.66 -17.83
CA LEU A 228 -0.72 9.44 -16.60
C LEU A 228 -2.01 10.12 -16.12
N MET A 229 -3.06 10.16 -16.97
CA MET A 229 -4.37 10.67 -16.60
C MET A 229 -5.33 9.54 -16.22
N ILE A 230 -5.47 8.55 -17.10
CA ILE A 230 -6.53 7.56 -16.97
C ILE A 230 -6.12 6.40 -16.05
N ALA A 231 -4.86 5.91 -16.11
CA ALA A 231 -4.46 4.78 -15.26
C ALA A 231 -4.55 5.11 -13.76
N PRO A 232 -4.12 6.29 -13.26
CA PRO A 232 -4.32 6.69 -11.88
C PRO A 232 -5.79 6.69 -11.45
N LEU A 233 -6.68 7.25 -12.27
CA LEU A 233 -8.10 7.29 -11.97
C LEU A 233 -8.75 5.90 -12.02
N LEU A 234 -8.31 5.04 -12.94
CA LEU A 234 -8.70 3.62 -12.97
C LEU A 234 -8.23 2.90 -11.71
N GLY A 235 -7.12 3.32 -11.11
CA GLY A 235 -6.63 2.81 -9.83
C GLY A 235 -7.69 2.81 -8.74
N SER A 236 -8.61 3.77 -8.77
CA SER A 236 -9.77 3.80 -7.86
C SER A 236 -10.75 2.63 -8.03
N PHE A 237 -10.66 1.87 -9.12
CA PHE A 237 -11.57 0.75 -9.42
C PHE A 237 -10.85 -0.59 -9.48
N ILE A 238 -9.58 -0.59 -9.91
CA ILE A 238 -8.76 -1.80 -10.08
C ILE A 238 -7.62 -1.89 -9.05
N THR A 239 -7.58 -1.01 -8.07
CA THR A 239 -6.53 -0.79 -7.07
C THR A 239 -5.25 -0.12 -7.60
N GLU A 240 -4.56 0.60 -6.73
CA GLU A 240 -3.32 1.31 -7.07
C GLU A 240 -2.18 0.39 -7.56
N PRO A 241 -1.93 -0.80 -6.95
CA PRO A 241 -0.88 -1.69 -7.43
C PRO A 241 -1.12 -2.21 -8.86
N ALA A 242 -2.36 -2.51 -9.23
CA ALA A 242 -2.69 -2.89 -10.59
C ALA A 242 -2.50 -1.72 -11.56
N ALA A 243 -2.96 -0.52 -11.17
CA ALA A 243 -2.86 0.68 -11.99
C ALA A 243 -1.40 1.09 -12.27
N ILE A 244 -0.53 1.09 -11.24
CA ILE A 244 0.87 1.46 -11.41
C ILE A 244 1.63 0.45 -12.29
N THR A 245 1.34 -0.84 -12.13
CA THR A 245 1.96 -1.90 -12.94
C THR A 245 1.61 -1.73 -14.42
N ILE A 246 0.32 -1.56 -14.74
CA ILE A 246 -0.14 -1.32 -16.12
C ILE A 246 0.46 -0.02 -16.67
N ALA A 247 0.42 1.06 -15.89
CA ALA A 247 0.97 2.35 -16.29
C ALA A 247 2.47 2.30 -16.56
N ALA A 248 3.25 1.66 -15.68
CA ALA A 248 4.69 1.52 -15.84
C ALA A 248 5.07 0.69 -17.08
N LEU A 249 4.37 -0.42 -17.32
CA LEU A 249 4.59 -1.25 -18.51
C LEU A 249 4.27 -0.49 -19.79
N LEU A 250 3.15 0.22 -19.82
CA LEU A 250 2.78 1.02 -20.99
C LEU A 250 3.72 2.21 -21.19
N LEU A 251 4.16 2.89 -20.13
CA LEU A 251 5.19 3.93 -20.22
C LEU A 251 6.52 3.38 -20.73
N ALA A 252 6.95 2.21 -20.27
CA ALA A 252 8.13 1.54 -20.77
C ALA A 252 8.07 1.35 -22.30
N ASN A 253 6.92 0.88 -22.80
CA ASN A 253 6.72 0.54 -24.21
C ASN A 253 6.32 1.72 -25.11
N GLN A 254 5.66 2.75 -24.58
CA GLN A 254 5.10 3.86 -25.36
C GLN A 254 5.82 5.19 -25.17
N PHE A 255 6.69 5.29 -24.15
CA PHE A 255 7.39 6.53 -23.82
C PHE A 255 8.89 6.31 -23.58
N TYR A 256 9.30 5.45 -22.62
CA TYR A 256 10.72 5.29 -22.27
C TYR A 256 11.56 4.65 -23.39
N LYS A 257 10.96 3.87 -24.29
CA LYS A 257 11.64 3.33 -25.49
C LYS A 257 12.29 4.42 -26.34
N TYR A 258 11.74 5.64 -26.34
CA TYR A 258 12.25 6.80 -27.10
C TYR A 258 13.40 7.51 -26.38
N LYS A 259 13.90 6.97 -25.25
CA LYS A 259 15.02 7.51 -24.49
C LYS A 259 14.88 9.01 -24.16
N PRO A 260 13.85 9.41 -23.38
CA PRO A 260 13.69 10.80 -22.97
C PRO A 260 14.93 11.32 -22.25
N SER A 261 15.12 12.64 -22.20
CA SER A 261 16.18 13.21 -21.38
C SER A 261 16.02 12.80 -19.91
N SER A 262 17.13 12.72 -19.17
CA SER A 262 17.11 12.34 -17.74
C SER A 262 16.10 13.18 -16.94
N GLY A 263 16.03 14.50 -17.17
CA GLY A 263 15.06 15.38 -16.53
C GLY A 263 13.61 14.98 -16.82
N PHE A 264 13.29 14.66 -18.07
CA PHE A 264 11.94 14.26 -18.46
C PHE A 264 11.59 12.84 -17.99
N ALA A 265 12.56 11.93 -17.98
CA ALA A 265 12.40 10.59 -17.42
C ALA A 265 12.03 10.65 -15.92
N TYR A 266 12.77 11.44 -15.12
CA TYR A 266 12.47 11.62 -13.70
C TYR A 266 11.19 12.41 -13.44
N ALA A 267 10.88 13.40 -14.25
CA ALA A 267 9.60 14.11 -14.21
C ALA A 267 8.42 13.16 -14.44
N THR A 268 8.55 12.24 -15.41
CA THR A 268 7.48 11.27 -15.73
C THR A 268 7.27 10.24 -14.63
N ILE A 269 8.33 9.64 -14.07
CA ILE A 269 8.18 8.67 -12.97
C ILE A 269 7.68 9.34 -11.68
N GLY A 270 8.14 10.56 -11.37
CA GLY A 270 7.64 11.34 -10.24
C GLY A 270 6.16 11.68 -10.40
N LEU A 271 5.76 12.12 -11.59
CA LEU A 271 4.36 12.40 -11.92
C LEU A 271 3.50 11.13 -11.84
N LEU A 272 4.00 9.98 -12.32
CA LEU A 272 3.32 8.70 -12.20
C LEU A 272 3.03 8.37 -10.73
N PHE A 273 4.04 8.46 -9.87
CA PHE A 273 3.91 8.08 -8.46
C PHE A 273 2.92 8.99 -7.71
N VAL A 274 2.99 10.30 -7.93
CA VAL A 274 2.03 11.25 -7.33
C VAL A 274 0.62 10.98 -7.86
N ASN A 275 0.46 10.84 -9.16
CA ASN A 275 -0.86 10.64 -9.77
C ASN A 275 -1.50 9.33 -9.31
N ILE A 276 -0.74 8.24 -9.18
CA ILE A 276 -1.24 6.96 -8.67
C ILE A 276 -1.71 7.11 -7.21
N SER A 277 -0.91 7.74 -6.36
CA SER A 277 -1.24 7.90 -4.95
C SER A 277 -2.51 8.73 -4.72
N VAL A 278 -2.76 9.76 -5.52
CA VAL A 278 -3.98 10.56 -5.38
C VAL A 278 -5.13 10.02 -6.21
N GLY A 279 -4.83 9.35 -7.34
CA GLY A 279 -5.83 8.83 -8.27
C GLY A 279 -6.71 7.73 -7.68
N GLY A 280 -6.20 7.00 -6.67
CA GLY A 280 -6.95 5.99 -5.92
C GLY A 280 -8.05 6.53 -5.00
N THR A 281 -8.20 7.86 -4.85
CA THR A 281 -9.09 8.48 -3.86
C THR A 281 -10.54 8.70 -4.30
N ILE A 282 -10.93 8.32 -5.53
CA ILE A 282 -12.34 8.40 -5.96
C ILE A 282 -13.22 7.43 -5.17
N THR A 283 -12.67 6.29 -4.80
CA THR A 283 -13.37 5.26 -4.01
C THR A 283 -12.74 5.10 -2.64
N HIS A 284 -13.48 4.51 -1.72
CA HIS A 284 -13.05 4.31 -0.34
C HIS A 284 -12.22 3.03 -0.11
N PHE A 285 -11.98 2.24 -1.13
CA PHE A 285 -11.39 0.90 -1.00
C PHE A 285 -10.10 0.68 -1.81
N ALA A 286 -9.80 1.53 -2.78
CA ALA A 286 -8.74 1.23 -3.75
C ALA A 286 -7.34 1.64 -3.29
N ALA A 287 -7.25 2.71 -2.51
CA ALA A 287 -6.01 3.24 -1.97
C ALA A 287 -5.85 2.81 -0.50
N PRO A 288 -4.74 2.17 -0.11
CA PRO A 288 -4.51 1.76 1.28
C PRO A 288 -4.72 2.88 2.33
N PRO A 289 -4.25 4.12 2.13
CA PRO A 289 -4.48 5.19 3.11
C PRO A 289 -5.96 5.58 3.28
N VAL A 290 -6.75 5.45 2.24
CA VAL A 290 -8.20 5.70 2.31
C VAL A 290 -8.92 4.54 2.96
N LEU A 291 -8.54 3.31 2.61
CA LEU A 291 -9.13 2.10 3.16
C LEU A 291 -8.99 2.05 4.69
N MET A 292 -7.83 2.45 5.22
CA MET A 292 -7.58 2.47 6.67
C MET A 292 -8.52 3.39 7.45
N VAL A 293 -9.05 4.43 6.84
CA VAL A 293 -9.94 5.40 7.49
C VAL A 293 -11.42 5.20 7.13
N ALA A 294 -11.70 4.46 6.07
CA ALA A 294 -13.05 4.34 5.52
C ALA A 294 -14.06 3.80 6.54
N ALA A 295 -13.76 2.67 7.17
CA ALA A 295 -14.64 2.09 8.18
C ALA A 295 -14.65 2.89 9.50
N PRO A 296 -13.49 3.26 10.11
CA PRO A 296 -13.49 4.02 11.36
C PRO A 296 -14.16 5.39 11.27
N TRP A 297 -14.17 6.03 10.10
CA TRP A 297 -14.75 7.35 9.91
C TRP A 297 -16.06 7.34 9.09
N GLU A 298 -16.53 6.15 8.73
CA GLU A 298 -17.74 5.94 7.93
C GLU A 298 -17.71 6.67 6.57
N TRP A 299 -16.51 6.74 5.94
CA TRP A 299 -16.32 7.39 4.67
C TRP A 299 -16.62 6.44 3.51
N GLY A 300 -17.81 6.56 2.94
CA GLY A 300 -18.22 5.79 1.78
C GLY A 300 -17.75 6.38 0.44
N MET A 301 -18.11 5.70 -0.65
CA MET A 301 -17.75 6.08 -2.03
C MET A 301 -18.21 7.51 -2.37
N ALA A 302 -19.42 7.89 -2.00
CA ALA A 302 -19.95 9.23 -2.27
C ALA A 302 -19.09 10.31 -1.59
N PHE A 303 -18.72 10.11 -0.32
CA PHE A 303 -17.85 11.03 0.41
C PHE A 303 -16.49 11.19 -0.27
N MET A 304 -15.87 10.08 -0.65
CA MET A 304 -14.57 10.11 -1.31
C MET A 304 -14.63 10.81 -2.67
N ALA A 305 -15.60 10.47 -3.51
CA ALA A 305 -15.74 11.07 -4.82
C ALA A 305 -15.98 12.60 -4.76
N THR A 306 -16.82 13.05 -3.81
CA THR A 306 -17.19 14.46 -3.68
C THR A 306 -16.18 15.32 -2.94
N ASN A 307 -15.35 14.75 -2.04
CA ASN A 307 -14.38 15.52 -1.25
C ASN A 307 -12.95 15.38 -1.78
N TYR A 308 -12.58 14.25 -2.37
CA TYR A 308 -11.22 13.97 -2.84
C TYR A 308 -11.14 13.71 -4.35
N GLY A 309 -12.00 12.83 -4.88
CA GLY A 309 -11.84 12.25 -6.20
C GLY A 309 -11.78 13.27 -7.33
N TRP A 310 -12.68 14.24 -7.37
CA TRP A 310 -12.68 15.27 -8.39
C TRP A 310 -11.49 16.25 -8.25
N LYS A 311 -11.06 16.56 -7.01
CA LYS A 311 -9.88 17.40 -6.75
C LYS A 311 -8.60 16.70 -7.19
N ALA A 312 -8.50 15.39 -6.93
CA ALA A 312 -7.43 14.55 -7.44
C ALA A 312 -7.40 14.55 -8.98
N ALA A 313 -8.54 14.33 -9.63
CA ALA A 313 -8.63 14.34 -11.08
C ALA A 313 -8.23 15.71 -11.67
N LEU A 314 -8.64 16.80 -11.04
CA LEU A 314 -8.26 18.16 -11.45
C LEU A 314 -6.74 18.37 -11.27
N GLY A 315 -6.18 17.99 -10.13
CA GLY A 315 -4.74 18.11 -9.85
C GLY A 315 -3.89 17.27 -10.80
N ILE A 316 -4.31 16.03 -11.11
CA ILE A 316 -3.69 15.17 -12.12
C ILE A 316 -3.69 15.86 -13.49
N LEU A 317 -4.84 16.41 -13.89
CA LEU A 317 -4.97 17.12 -15.16
C LEU A 317 -4.03 18.33 -15.25
N ILE A 318 -4.01 19.18 -14.21
CA ILE A 318 -3.14 20.35 -14.15
C ILE A 318 -1.66 19.95 -14.20
N SER A 319 -1.27 18.95 -13.44
CA SER A 319 0.11 18.44 -13.39
C SER A 319 0.55 17.88 -14.73
N ASN A 320 -0.31 17.09 -15.39
CA ASN A 320 -0.05 16.53 -16.71
C ASN A 320 0.08 17.63 -17.76
N ILE A 321 -0.81 18.64 -17.78
CA ILE A 321 -0.74 19.77 -18.73
C ILE A 321 0.56 20.56 -18.50
N LEU A 322 0.92 20.85 -17.26
CA LEU A 322 2.12 21.61 -16.94
C LEU A 322 3.38 20.89 -17.44
N TYR A 323 3.50 19.59 -17.15
CA TYR A 323 4.64 18.79 -17.61
C TYR A 323 4.64 18.59 -19.13
N PHE A 324 3.47 18.38 -19.72
CA PHE A 324 3.35 18.34 -21.18
C PHE A 324 3.86 19.65 -21.83
N MET A 325 3.48 20.81 -21.31
CA MET A 325 3.95 22.10 -21.82
C MET A 325 5.46 22.28 -21.61
N ALA A 326 5.98 21.89 -20.47
CA ALA A 326 7.41 21.98 -20.14
C ALA A 326 8.27 21.13 -21.08
N PHE A 327 7.79 19.96 -21.51
CA PHE A 327 8.54 19.00 -22.32
C PHE A 327 8.03 18.84 -23.76
N LYS A 328 7.17 19.76 -24.24
CA LYS A 328 6.56 19.68 -25.58
C LYS A 328 7.56 19.50 -26.73
N GLY A 329 8.76 20.08 -26.62
CA GLY A 329 9.82 19.94 -27.63
C GLY A 329 10.34 18.50 -27.74
N GLN A 330 10.43 17.78 -26.64
CA GLN A 330 10.87 16.37 -26.64
C GLN A 330 9.77 15.47 -27.23
N PHE A 331 8.50 15.75 -26.97
CA PHE A 331 7.41 15.01 -27.61
C PHE A 331 7.41 15.17 -29.15
N ALA A 332 7.74 16.34 -29.66
CA ALA A 332 7.87 16.56 -31.11
C ALA A 332 8.99 15.70 -31.72
N GLN A 333 10.13 15.59 -31.03
CA GLN A 333 11.24 14.71 -31.45
C GLN A 333 10.85 13.22 -31.42
N MET A 334 10.15 12.77 -30.36
CA MET A 334 9.65 11.38 -30.25
C MET A 334 8.63 11.07 -31.36
N GLY A 335 7.80 12.03 -31.73
CA GLY A 335 6.83 11.87 -32.83
C GLY A 335 7.50 11.62 -34.18
N GLN A 336 8.64 12.26 -34.46
CA GLN A 336 9.42 12.01 -35.67
C GLN A 336 10.03 10.58 -35.65
N GLN A 337 10.60 10.16 -34.53
CA GLN A 337 11.13 8.78 -34.38
C GLN A 337 10.05 7.70 -34.53
N ASN A 338 8.83 7.96 -34.06
CA ASN A 338 7.72 7.02 -34.19
C ASN A 338 7.28 6.80 -35.65
N SER A 339 7.57 7.76 -36.54
CA SER A 339 7.26 7.65 -37.97
C SER A 339 8.29 6.81 -38.74
N GLU A 340 9.46 6.58 -38.17
CA GLU A 340 10.57 5.86 -38.81
C GLU A 340 10.75 4.43 -38.28
N ASP A 341 10.13 4.06 -37.16
CA ASP A 341 10.42 2.80 -36.44
C ASP A 341 9.18 1.87 -36.33
N ASP A 342 9.09 0.94 -37.29
CA ASP A 342 8.33 -0.32 -37.15
C ASP A 342 9.20 -1.39 -36.41
N GLY A 343 10.08 -0.95 -35.51
CA GLY A 343 11.05 -1.77 -34.81
C GLY A 343 10.44 -2.79 -33.82
N PRO A 344 11.16 -3.88 -33.51
CA PRO A 344 10.63 -4.96 -32.70
C PRO A 344 10.27 -4.48 -31.30
N LYS A 345 9.07 -4.85 -30.85
CA LYS A 345 8.60 -4.64 -29.47
C LYS A 345 9.69 -5.08 -28.49
N LEU A 346 10.21 -4.14 -27.67
CA LEU A 346 11.24 -4.43 -26.68
C LEU A 346 10.71 -5.53 -25.73
N LYS A 347 11.32 -6.70 -25.80
CA LYS A 347 11.11 -7.74 -24.78
C LYS A 347 11.66 -7.21 -23.45
N PRO A 348 10.93 -7.35 -22.36
CA PRO A 348 11.41 -6.96 -21.04
C PRO A 348 12.66 -7.77 -20.67
N ARG A 349 13.74 -7.10 -20.33
CA ARG A 349 14.98 -7.73 -19.87
C ARG A 349 15.19 -7.38 -18.41
N GLN A 350 15.20 -8.39 -17.55
CA GLN A 350 15.51 -8.36 -16.11
C GLN A 350 14.37 -8.06 -15.11
N MET A 351 13.31 -8.81 -15.18
CA MET A 351 12.80 -9.62 -14.06
C MET A 351 13.35 -11.02 -14.29
N SER A 352 13.41 -11.89 -13.28
CA SER A 352 13.76 -13.27 -13.58
C SER A 352 12.81 -13.73 -14.69
N HIS A 353 13.36 -14.32 -15.75
CA HIS A 353 12.57 -14.68 -16.95
C HIS A 353 11.30 -15.47 -16.60
N GLU A 354 11.33 -16.25 -15.51
CA GLU A 354 10.19 -17.05 -15.06
C GLU A 354 9.06 -16.26 -14.39
N GLU A 355 9.36 -15.21 -13.61
CA GLU A 355 8.32 -14.42 -12.94
C GLU A 355 7.60 -13.49 -13.92
N PHE A 356 8.34 -12.90 -14.85
CA PHE A 356 7.77 -12.01 -15.86
C PHE A 356 7.04 -12.80 -16.95
N ASP A 357 7.60 -13.92 -17.43
CA ASP A 357 6.95 -14.79 -18.42
C ASP A 357 5.73 -15.51 -17.85
N ALA A 358 5.73 -15.85 -16.55
CA ALA A 358 4.55 -16.41 -15.88
C ALA A 358 3.43 -15.37 -15.69
N MET A 359 3.78 -14.11 -15.45
CA MET A 359 2.81 -13.03 -15.26
C MET A 359 2.29 -12.47 -16.59
N TRP A 360 3.13 -12.48 -17.64
CA TRP A 360 2.89 -11.81 -18.92
C TRP A 360 3.14 -12.73 -20.14
N GLN A 361 2.99 -14.03 -19.99
CA GLN A 361 2.90 -14.86 -21.20
C GLN A 361 1.85 -14.23 -22.12
N GLU A 362 2.31 -13.58 -23.19
CA GLU A 362 1.47 -13.14 -24.30
C GLU A 362 0.80 -14.37 -24.91
N ARG A 363 -0.27 -14.82 -24.26
CA ARG A 363 -1.20 -15.69 -24.95
C ARG A 363 -1.92 -14.79 -25.93
N ASP A 364 -1.66 -14.98 -27.23
CA ASP A 364 -2.34 -14.28 -28.34
C ASP A 364 -3.86 -14.56 -28.40
N THR A 365 -4.37 -15.41 -27.51
CA THR A 365 -5.79 -15.74 -27.47
C THR A 365 -6.62 -14.56 -27.02
N ALA A 366 -7.50 -14.08 -27.89
CA ALA A 366 -8.47 -13.05 -27.56
C ALA A 366 -9.34 -13.48 -26.36
N ILE A 367 -9.55 -12.58 -25.41
CA ILE A 367 -10.41 -12.83 -24.25
C ILE A 367 -11.86 -12.53 -24.67
N PRO A 368 -12.78 -13.51 -24.59
CA PRO A 368 -14.18 -13.27 -24.84
C PRO A 368 -14.75 -12.20 -23.91
N ALA A 369 -15.56 -11.27 -24.43
CA ALA A 369 -16.08 -10.15 -23.66
C ALA A 369 -16.86 -10.60 -22.40
N TRP A 370 -17.59 -11.72 -22.46
CA TRP A 370 -18.34 -12.25 -21.33
C TRP A 370 -17.42 -12.66 -20.16
N ILE A 371 -16.21 -13.17 -20.42
CA ILE A 371 -15.22 -13.49 -19.37
C ILE A 371 -14.80 -12.20 -18.65
N THR A 372 -14.49 -11.16 -19.40
CA THR A 372 -14.15 -9.85 -18.82
C THR A 372 -15.32 -9.31 -17.99
N VAL A 373 -16.55 -9.38 -18.48
CA VAL A 373 -17.74 -8.95 -17.74
C VAL A 373 -17.88 -9.71 -16.41
N VAL A 374 -17.69 -11.04 -16.42
CA VAL A 374 -17.78 -11.85 -15.19
C VAL A 374 -16.69 -11.45 -14.19
N HIS A 375 -15.45 -11.15 -14.65
CA HIS A 375 -14.39 -10.64 -13.74
C HIS A 375 -14.77 -9.29 -13.12
N LEU A 376 -15.33 -8.38 -13.91
CA LEU A 376 -15.81 -7.09 -13.40
C LEU A 376 -16.98 -7.26 -12.42
N LEU A 377 -17.84 -8.27 -12.62
CA LEU A 377 -18.90 -8.60 -11.66
C LEU A 377 -18.32 -9.16 -10.34
N PHE A 378 -17.26 -9.97 -10.37
CA PHE A 378 -16.57 -10.39 -9.14
C PHE A 378 -15.89 -9.23 -8.42
N LEU A 379 -15.30 -8.27 -9.13
CA LEU A 379 -14.80 -7.03 -8.55
C LEU A 379 -15.93 -6.25 -7.88
N ALA A 380 -17.03 -6.02 -8.58
CA ALA A 380 -18.19 -5.33 -8.05
C ALA A 380 -18.76 -6.04 -6.82
N TRP A 381 -18.92 -7.36 -6.86
CA TRP A 381 -19.35 -8.17 -5.72
C TRP A 381 -18.47 -7.96 -4.50
N THR A 382 -17.15 -8.01 -4.69
CA THR A 382 -16.18 -7.82 -3.62
C THR A 382 -16.30 -6.43 -3.01
N VAL A 383 -16.42 -5.38 -3.83
CA VAL A 383 -16.59 -3.99 -3.39
C VAL A 383 -17.87 -3.78 -2.60
N PHE A 384 -19.01 -4.27 -3.12
CA PHE A 384 -20.31 -4.12 -2.43
C PHE A 384 -20.38 -4.87 -1.10
N ASN A 385 -19.54 -5.88 -0.93
CA ASN A 385 -19.50 -6.70 0.28
C ASN A 385 -18.21 -6.47 1.10
N ALA A 386 -17.53 -5.34 0.94
CA ALA A 386 -16.22 -5.05 1.57
C ALA A 386 -16.20 -5.23 3.09
N HIS A 387 -17.33 -4.96 3.77
CA HIS A 387 -17.47 -5.09 5.23
C HIS A 387 -17.95 -6.48 5.68
N TYR A 388 -18.18 -7.41 4.76
CA TYR A 388 -18.71 -8.74 5.04
C TYR A 388 -17.73 -9.85 4.59
N PRO A 389 -16.70 -10.20 5.41
CA PRO A 389 -15.70 -11.20 5.05
C PRO A 389 -16.25 -12.51 4.48
N PRO A 390 -17.29 -13.13 5.05
CA PRO A 390 -17.83 -14.37 4.48
C PRO A 390 -18.32 -14.22 3.04
N LEU A 391 -18.85 -13.04 2.66
CA LEU A 391 -19.38 -12.79 1.32
C LEU A 391 -18.28 -12.51 0.31
N PHE A 392 -17.32 -11.65 0.62
CA PHE A 392 -16.26 -11.38 -0.35
C PHE A 392 -15.24 -12.53 -0.45
N ILE A 393 -14.97 -13.27 0.64
CA ILE A 393 -14.13 -14.48 0.59
C ILE A 393 -14.86 -15.59 -0.18
N GLY A 394 -16.15 -15.80 0.08
CA GLY A 394 -16.97 -16.75 -0.68
C GLY A 394 -16.99 -16.41 -2.18
N GLY A 395 -17.18 -15.12 -2.51
CA GLY A 395 -17.07 -14.62 -3.89
C GLY A 395 -15.71 -14.89 -4.52
N PHE A 396 -14.64 -14.72 -3.76
CA PHE A 396 -13.28 -15.02 -4.21
C PHE A 396 -13.06 -16.52 -4.51
N LEU A 397 -13.60 -17.40 -3.68
CA LEU A 397 -13.54 -18.85 -3.96
C LEU A 397 -14.29 -19.21 -5.25
N PHE A 398 -15.45 -18.58 -5.51
CA PHE A 398 -16.16 -18.72 -6.80
C PHE A 398 -15.33 -18.17 -7.96
N PHE A 399 -14.68 -17.02 -7.78
CA PHE A 399 -13.77 -16.44 -8.76
C PHE A 399 -12.62 -17.41 -9.10
N LEU A 400 -11.98 -18.04 -8.11
CA LEU A 400 -10.93 -19.04 -8.34
C LEU A 400 -11.42 -20.24 -9.13
N GLY A 401 -12.63 -20.74 -8.80
CA GLY A 401 -13.30 -21.78 -9.57
C GLY A 401 -13.58 -21.37 -11.02
N PHE A 402 -14.06 -20.14 -11.21
CA PHE A 402 -14.29 -19.58 -12.55
C PHE A 402 -12.98 -19.46 -13.36
N CYS A 403 -11.90 -19.00 -12.74
CA CYS A 403 -10.58 -18.95 -13.38
C CYS A 403 -10.07 -20.33 -13.78
N THR A 404 -10.34 -21.36 -12.99
CA THR A 404 -9.98 -22.76 -13.33
C THR A 404 -10.73 -23.23 -14.58
N ILE A 405 -12.04 -22.98 -14.67
CA ILE A 405 -12.88 -23.37 -15.82
C ILE A 405 -12.48 -22.60 -17.08
N THR A 406 -12.08 -21.33 -16.94
CA THR A 406 -11.66 -20.46 -18.05
C THR A 406 -10.15 -20.38 -18.23
N GLY A 407 -9.41 -21.39 -17.77
CA GLY A 407 -7.95 -21.41 -17.69
C GLY A 407 -7.20 -21.09 -18.99
N THR A 408 -7.79 -21.37 -20.16
CA THR A 408 -7.24 -21.00 -21.48
C THR A 408 -7.14 -19.48 -21.70
N HIS A 409 -7.96 -18.69 -21.00
CA HIS A 409 -8.00 -17.23 -21.09
C HIS A 409 -7.37 -16.53 -19.88
N GLN A 410 -6.90 -17.31 -18.88
CA GLN A 410 -6.31 -16.81 -17.64
C GLN A 410 -4.79 -16.94 -17.66
N ASN A 411 -4.11 -16.00 -17.00
CA ASN A 411 -2.74 -16.23 -16.52
C ASN A 411 -2.82 -16.86 -15.11
N LYS A 412 -1.69 -17.32 -14.61
CA LYS A 412 -1.57 -17.73 -13.20
C LYS A 412 -1.96 -16.55 -12.32
N ILE A 413 -2.89 -16.77 -11.40
CA ILE A 413 -3.31 -15.71 -10.47
C ILE A 413 -2.13 -15.36 -9.57
N GLU A 414 -1.71 -14.11 -9.60
CA GLU A 414 -0.67 -13.58 -8.73
C GLU A 414 -1.25 -13.34 -7.34
N LEU A 415 -0.71 -14.05 -6.33
CA LEU A 415 -1.13 -13.95 -4.94
C LEU A 415 -0.04 -13.41 -4.02
N LYS A 416 1.24 -13.42 -4.46
CA LYS A 416 2.36 -13.00 -3.61
C LYS A 416 2.21 -11.55 -3.18
N SER A 417 2.08 -10.63 -4.13
CA SER A 417 1.95 -9.20 -3.84
C SER A 417 0.67 -8.88 -3.04
N PRO A 418 -0.54 -9.36 -3.40
CA PRO A 418 -1.73 -9.18 -2.58
C PRO A 418 -1.56 -9.65 -1.12
N ILE A 419 -0.98 -10.82 -0.90
CA ILE A 419 -0.76 -11.37 0.45
C ILE A 419 0.24 -10.52 1.23
N LEU A 420 1.32 -10.06 0.61
CA LEU A 420 2.31 -9.21 1.26
C LEU A 420 1.69 -7.87 1.67
N VAL A 421 0.89 -7.23 0.83
CA VAL A 421 0.17 -5.99 1.19
C VAL A 421 -0.83 -6.24 2.32
N GLY A 422 -1.59 -7.34 2.29
CA GLY A 422 -2.47 -7.71 3.40
C GLY A 422 -1.71 -7.94 4.69
N PHE A 423 -0.55 -8.59 4.62
CA PHE A 423 0.34 -8.85 5.76
C PHE A 423 0.93 -7.55 6.33
N PHE A 424 1.34 -6.62 5.46
CA PHE A 424 1.76 -5.27 5.82
C PHE A 424 0.67 -4.54 6.61
N LEU A 425 -0.55 -4.47 6.06
CA LEU A 425 -1.66 -3.77 6.71
C LEU A 425 -2.06 -4.42 8.05
N ALA A 426 -2.06 -5.76 8.13
CA ALA A 426 -2.32 -6.46 9.38
C ALA A 426 -1.24 -6.18 10.44
N GLY A 427 0.04 -6.19 10.05
CA GLY A 427 1.15 -5.78 10.90
C GLY A 427 1.02 -4.34 11.37
N LEU A 428 0.67 -3.43 10.46
CA LEU A 428 0.46 -2.02 10.75
C LEU A 428 -0.68 -1.81 11.77
N ILE A 429 -1.82 -2.47 11.61
CA ILE A 429 -2.95 -2.42 12.54
C ILE A 429 -2.52 -2.93 13.93
N THR A 430 -1.74 -4.01 13.96
CA THR A 430 -1.25 -4.60 15.20
C THR A 430 -0.30 -3.67 15.95
N HIS A 431 0.70 -3.11 15.26
CA HIS A 431 1.64 -2.17 15.87
C HIS A 431 1.01 -0.81 16.19
N GLY A 432 0.22 -0.31 15.25
CA GLY A 432 -0.41 1.00 15.39
C GLY A 432 -1.38 1.03 16.56
N GLY A 433 -2.11 -0.04 16.81
CA GLY A 433 -3.08 -0.09 17.90
C GLY A 433 -2.53 0.18 19.30
N VAL A 434 -1.21 0.03 19.51
CA VAL A 434 -0.53 0.39 20.77
C VAL A 434 0.09 1.80 20.74
N GLN A 435 -0.14 2.62 19.69
CA GLN A 435 0.45 3.96 19.54
C GLN A 435 -0.45 5.10 20.03
N GLY A 436 -1.71 4.84 20.34
CA GLY A 436 -2.70 5.86 20.71
C GLY A 436 -2.23 6.79 21.84
N TRP A 437 -1.47 6.29 22.79
CA TRP A 437 -1.02 7.02 23.98
C TRP A 437 -0.21 8.30 23.66
N TRP A 438 0.53 8.32 22.57
CA TRP A 438 1.35 9.48 22.15
C TRP A 438 0.76 10.20 20.94
N ILE A 439 0.13 9.46 20.01
CA ILE A 439 -0.35 10.05 18.77
C ILE A 439 -1.53 11.01 19.02
N ALA A 440 -2.41 10.66 19.96
CA ALA A 440 -3.59 11.47 20.24
C ALA A 440 -3.25 12.88 20.75
N PRO A 441 -2.39 13.08 21.77
CA PRO A 441 -2.03 14.43 22.22
C PRO A 441 -1.21 15.20 21.17
N VAL A 442 -0.41 14.52 20.34
CA VAL A 442 0.39 15.18 19.30
C VAL A 442 -0.49 15.65 18.14
N LEU A 443 -1.29 14.78 17.53
CA LEU A 443 -2.14 15.17 16.40
C LEU A 443 -3.29 16.09 16.84
N GLY A 444 -3.88 15.85 18.00
CA GLY A 444 -4.97 16.67 18.53
C GLY A 444 -4.59 18.12 18.82
N SER A 445 -3.28 18.43 18.93
CA SER A 445 -2.79 19.79 19.14
C SER A 445 -2.56 20.60 17.86
N LEU A 446 -2.63 19.99 16.69
CA LEU A 446 -2.29 20.62 15.42
C LEU A 446 -3.53 21.11 14.68
N GLY A 447 -3.41 22.28 14.04
CA GLY A 447 -4.42 22.77 13.10
C GLY A 447 -4.35 22.04 11.74
N ASP A 448 -5.35 22.23 10.90
CA ASP A 448 -5.54 21.46 9.66
C ASP A 448 -4.36 21.59 8.67
N LEU A 449 -3.85 22.79 8.41
CA LEU A 449 -2.72 22.98 7.49
C LEU A 449 -1.40 22.38 8.03
N PRO A 450 -0.98 22.60 9.29
CA PRO A 450 0.13 21.87 9.90
C PRO A 450 -0.04 20.34 9.83
N LEU A 451 -1.24 19.80 10.08
CA LEU A 451 -1.54 18.37 9.97
C LEU A 451 -1.31 17.85 8.55
N MET A 452 -1.84 18.54 7.56
CA MET A 452 -1.65 18.18 6.14
C MET A 452 -0.18 18.17 5.75
N LEU A 453 0.57 19.24 6.09
CA LEU A 453 2.00 19.34 5.79
C LEU A 453 2.81 18.25 6.50
N MET A 454 2.52 18.02 7.79
CA MET A 454 3.16 16.96 8.56
C MET A 454 2.87 15.58 7.96
N ALA A 455 1.61 15.28 7.62
CA ALA A 455 1.25 14.03 6.97
C ALA A 455 1.97 13.86 5.63
N THR A 456 2.07 14.92 4.81
CA THR A 456 2.81 14.89 3.54
C THR A 456 4.30 14.58 3.75
N ILE A 457 4.95 15.24 4.72
CA ILE A 457 6.38 15.04 5.01
C ILE A 457 6.62 13.66 5.59
N LEU A 458 5.82 13.23 6.58
CA LEU A 458 5.99 11.92 7.20
C LEU A 458 5.75 10.78 6.21
N THR A 459 4.81 10.95 5.29
CA THR A 459 4.57 9.98 4.21
C THR A 459 5.80 9.81 3.31
N ALA A 460 6.59 10.84 3.07
CA ALA A 460 7.82 10.70 2.30
C ALA A 460 8.86 9.74 2.94
N PHE A 461 8.75 9.50 4.25
CA PHE A 461 9.62 8.62 5.03
C PHE A 461 8.93 7.35 5.53
N ASN A 462 7.63 7.21 5.31
CA ASN A 462 6.86 6.06 5.72
C ASN A 462 5.67 5.87 4.76
N ASP A 463 5.06 4.69 4.77
CA ASP A 463 3.87 4.42 3.95
C ASP A 463 2.68 5.32 4.35
N ASN A 464 1.93 5.79 3.37
CA ASN A 464 0.78 6.67 3.57
C ASN A 464 -0.36 6.03 4.37
N ALA A 465 -0.54 4.70 4.26
CA ALA A 465 -1.53 3.98 5.05
C ALA A 465 -1.18 3.98 6.55
N ALA A 466 0.11 3.99 6.90
CA ALA A 466 0.55 4.10 8.28
C ALA A 466 0.11 5.44 8.89
N ILE A 467 0.29 6.52 8.16
CA ILE A 467 -0.06 7.89 8.63
C ILE A 467 -1.58 8.01 8.84
N THR A 468 -2.38 7.54 7.89
CA THR A 468 -3.83 7.62 8.00
C THR A 468 -4.39 6.69 9.09
N TYR A 469 -3.85 5.47 9.21
CA TYR A 469 -4.24 4.57 10.29
C TYR A 469 -3.98 5.16 11.67
N LEU A 470 -2.79 5.75 11.91
CA LEU A 470 -2.47 6.38 13.19
C LEU A 470 -3.44 7.52 13.53
N ALA A 471 -3.93 8.26 12.54
CA ALA A 471 -4.92 9.32 12.77
C ALA A 471 -6.28 8.76 13.23
N THR A 472 -6.63 7.52 12.89
CA THR A 472 -7.87 6.89 13.38
C THR A 472 -7.85 6.61 14.89
N LEU A 473 -6.68 6.62 15.50
CA LEU A 473 -6.50 6.40 16.94
C LEU A 473 -6.77 7.66 17.77
N VAL A 474 -7.02 8.81 17.13
CA VAL A 474 -7.28 10.09 17.79
C VAL A 474 -8.79 10.26 17.99
N PRO A 475 -9.30 10.15 19.22
CA PRO A 475 -10.73 10.34 19.49
C PRO A 475 -11.14 11.79 19.20
N GLY A 476 -12.36 11.95 18.66
CA GLY A 476 -12.94 13.29 18.48
C GLY A 476 -12.23 14.19 17.47
N LEU A 477 -11.34 13.65 16.63
CA LEU A 477 -10.66 14.44 15.58
C LEU A 477 -11.70 15.11 14.67
N ALA A 478 -11.60 16.42 14.47
CA ALA A 478 -12.54 17.19 13.65
C ALA A 478 -12.55 16.69 12.18
N LEU A 479 -13.67 16.82 11.51
CA LEU A 479 -13.80 16.38 10.11
C LEU A 479 -12.77 17.06 9.18
N THR A 480 -12.50 18.35 9.40
CA THR A 480 -11.49 19.11 8.65
C THR A 480 -10.07 18.57 8.89
N SER A 481 -9.76 18.20 10.13
CA SER A 481 -8.46 17.60 10.49
C SER A 481 -8.31 16.18 9.94
N LYS A 482 -9.37 15.37 9.98
CA LYS A 482 -9.43 14.06 9.30
C LYS A 482 -9.16 14.21 7.80
N TYR A 483 -9.83 15.18 7.18
CA TYR A 483 -9.62 15.52 5.77
C TYR A 483 -8.17 15.92 5.51
N ALA A 484 -7.59 16.83 6.31
CA ALA A 484 -6.23 17.32 6.14
C ALA A 484 -5.18 16.21 6.23
N VAL A 485 -5.31 15.27 7.17
CA VAL A 485 -4.38 14.13 7.30
C VAL A 485 -4.41 13.24 6.06
N VAL A 486 -5.59 12.86 5.58
CA VAL A 486 -5.70 12.00 4.40
C VAL A 486 -5.21 12.73 3.15
N ALA A 487 -5.60 14.01 2.98
CA ALA A 487 -5.10 14.84 1.88
C ALA A 487 -3.56 14.91 1.88
N GLY A 488 -2.94 15.10 3.05
CA GLY A 488 -1.49 15.11 3.20
C GLY A 488 -0.84 13.77 2.88
N ALA A 489 -1.40 12.69 3.40
CA ALA A 489 -0.87 11.34 3.20
C ALA A 489 -0.89 10.93 1.72
N VAL A 490 -2.01 11.15 1.01
CA VAL A 490 -2.07 10.81 -0.42
C VAL A 490 -1.23 11.75 -1.29
N THR A 491 -1.10 13.02 -0.89
CA THR A 491 -0.24 14.01 -1.58
C THR A 491 1.24 13.63 -1.47
N GLY A 492 1.68 13.16 -0.30
CA GLY A 492 3.06 12.76 -0.04
C GLY A 492 3.46 11.43 -0.69
N GLY A 493 2.50 10.58 -1.05
CA GLY A 493 2.74 9.19 -1.46
C GLY A 493 3.56 9.02 -2.76
N GLY A 494 3.76 10.07 -3.54
CA GLY A 494 4.61 10.04 -4.73
C GLY A 494 6.04 10.53 -4.53
N LEU A 495 6.39 11.09 -3.37
CA LEU A 495 7.69 11.74 -3.14
C LEU A 495 8.86 10.76 -3.10
N THR A 496 8.64 9.56 -2.62
CA THR A 496 9.67 8.50 -2.52
C THR A 496 9.07 7.15 -2.88
N VAL A 497 9.94 6.17 -3.07
CA VAL A 497 9.50 4.80 -3.38
C VAL A 497 8.76 4.17 -2.20
N ILE A 498 9.18 4.45 -0.97
CA ILE A 498 8.57 3.89 0.25
C ILE A 498 7.31 4.62 0.71
N ALA A 499 7.01 5.77 0.12
CA ALA A 499 5.88 6.61 0.52
C ALA A 499 4.50 6.00 0.22
N ASN A 500 4.44 5.04 -0.69
CA ASN A 500 3.20 4.33 -1.04
C ASN A 500 3.53 2.89 -1.48
N ALA A 501 2.82 1.92 -0.95
CA ALA A 501 3.04 0.49 -1.19
C ALA A 501 3.19 0.08 -2.67
N PRO A 502 2.45 0.62 -3.65
CA PRO A 502 2.62 0.24 -5.06
C PRO A 502 3.86 0.82 -5.75
N ASN A 503 4.52 1.84 -5.20
CA ASN A 503 5.65 2.52 -5.86
C ASN A 503 6.84 1.59 -6.19
N PRO A 504 7.22 0.61 -5.34
CA PRO A 504 8.27 -0.35 -5.67
C PRO A 504 8.02 -1.12 -6.97
N ALA A 505 6.77 -1.49 -7.27
CA ALA A 505 6.42 -2.18 -8.52
C ALA A 505 6.67 -1.27 -9.74
N GLY A 506 6.26 0.01 -9.67
CA GLY A 506 6.56 0.99 -10.71
C GLY A 506 8.06 1.21 -10.89
N GLN A 507 8.82 1.30 -9.79
CA GLN A 507 10.27 1.44 -9.83
C GLN A 507 10.95 0.22 -10.44
N SER A 508 10.55 -1.00 -10.10
CA SER A 508 11.18 -2.23 -10.62
C SER A 508 11.03 -2.34 -12.14
N ILE A 509 9.87 -1.97 -12.68
CA ILE A 509 9.58 -1.99 -14.12
C ILE A 509 10.37 -0.90 -14.85
N LEU A 510 10.40 0.31 -14.32
CA LEU A 510 10.99 1.47 -14.98
C LEU A 510 12.49 1.67 -14.67
N GLY A 511 13.01 1.06 -13.61
CA GLY A 511 14.38 1.25 -13.10
C GLY A 511 15.46 1.03 -14.15
N ARG A 512 15.24 0.10 -15.09
CA ARG A 512 16.15 -0.21 -16.20
C ARG A 512 16.40 0.95 -17.18
N PHE A 513 15.55 1.97 -17.19
CA PHE A 513 15.68 3.16 -18.03
C PHE A 513 16.51 4.27 -17.36
N PHE A 514 17.00 4.04 -16.15
CA PHE A 514 17.80 4.96 -15.38
C PHE A 514 19.20 4.37 -15.12
N GLU A 515 20.25 5.12 -15.44
CA GLU A 515 21.63 4.70 -15.18
C GLU A 515 21.86 4.54 -13.68
N GLY A 516 22.26 3.33 -13.25
CA GLY A 516 22.45 3.00 -11.84
C GLY A 516 21.14 2.89 -11.04
N GLY A 517 19.99 2.77 -11.72
CA GLY A 517 18.67 2.71 -11.09
C GLY A 517 18.05 4.08 -10.79
N VAL A 518 16.86 4.08 -10.20
CA VAL A 518 16.15 5.33 -9.88
C VAL A 518 16.80 6.03 -8.69
N ASN A 519 17.38 7.21 -8.92
CA ASN A 519 17.96 8.03 -7.86
C ASN A 519 16.86 8.69 -7.01
N PRO A 520 16.83 8.47 -5.68
CA PRO A 520 15.76 8.98 -4.81
C PRO A 520 15.63 10.52 -4.81
N GLY A 521 16.75 11.24 -4.85
CA GLY A 521 16.73 12.71 -4.86
C GLY A 521 16.17 13.29 -6.16
N LYS A 522 16.52 12.70 -7.32
CA LYS A 522 15.96 13.11 -8.61
C LYS A 522 14.49 12.72 -8.74
N LEU A 523 14.08 11.58 -8.17
CA LEU A 523 12.68 11.18 -8.08
C LEU A 523 11.87 12.21 -7.27
N ALA A 524 12.33 12.54 -6.06
CA ALA A 524 11.68 13.55 -5.23
C ALA A 524 11.57 14.91 -5.92
N MET A 525 12.61 15.36 -6.65
CA MET A 525 12.54 16.58 -7.45
C MET A 525 11.51 16.48 -8.58
N GLY A 526 11.42 15.34 -9.26
CA GLY A 526 10.42 15.08 -10.30
C GLY A 526 8.99 15.04 -9.76
N ALA A 527 8.80 14.60 -8.53
CA ALA A 527 7.51 14.52 -7.84
C ALA A 527 7.09 15.83 -7.17
N LEU A 528 8.02 16.76 -6.89
CA LEU A 528 7.78 17.93 -6.02
C LEU A 528 6.67 18.85 -6.57
N ILE A 529 6.72 19.21 -7.85
CA ILE A 529 5.73 20.11 -8.44
C ILE A 529 4.33 19.49 -8.45
N PRO A 530 4.12 18.22 -8.91
CA PRO A 530 2.82 17.57 -8.78
C PRO A 530 2.33 17.49 -7.32
N THR A 531 3.21 17.19 -6.37
CA THR A 531 2.87 17.16 -4.93
C THR A 531 2.35 18.52 -4.46
N ILE A 532 3.00 19.63 -4.83
CA ILE A 532 2.54 20.98 -4.47
C ILE A 532 1.17 21.26 -5.10
N ILE A 533 0.98 20.92 -6.38
CA ILE A 533 -0.30 21.12 -7.08
C ILE A 533 -1.42 20.34 -6.36
N MET A 534 -1.17 19.07 -5.99
CA MET A 534 -2.16 18.26 -5.27
C MET A 534 -2.48 18.84 -3.90
N GLY A 535 -1.46 19.28 -3.14
CA GLY A 535 -1.67 19.95 -1.86
C GLY A 535 -2.56 21.18 -2.00
N VAL A 536 -2.33 22.01 -3.01
CA VAL A 536 -3.17 23.18 -3.31
C VAL A 536 -4.59 22.75 -3.70
N CYS A 537 -4.74 21.76 -4.58
CA CYS A 537 -6.06 21.27 -4.99
C CYS A 537 -6.88 20.73 -3.80
N PHE A 538 -6.26 20.03 -2.85
CA PHE A 538 -6.97 19.52 -1.69
C PHE A 538 -7.31 20.60 -0.66
N MET A 539 -6.43 21.55 -0.41
CA MET A 539 -6.58 22.51 0.72
C MET A 539 -7.16 23.86 0.30
N ALA A 540 -6.90 24.35 -0.91
CA ALA A 540 -7.32 25.68 -1.32
C ALA A 540 -8.64 25.67 -2.12
N ILE A 541 -9.05 24.53 -2.64
CA ILE A 541 -10.33 24.40 -3.34
C ILE A 541 -11.39 23.90 -2.34
N PRO A 542 -12.52 24.64 -2.17
CA PRO A 542 -13.54 24.29 -1.20
C PRO A 542 -14.25 22.96 -1.50
#